data_63cdb2ec7a1543b91dd7a6a006868be9
#
_entry.id   63cdb2ec7a1543b91dd7a6a006868be9
#
_cell.length_a   1.000
_cell.length_b   1.000
_cell.length_c   1.000
_cell.angle_alpha   90.00
_cell.angle_beta   90.00
_cell.angle_gamma   90.00
#
_symmetry.space_group_name_H-M   'P 1'
#
loop_
_entity.id
_entity.type
_entity.pdbx_description
1 polymer ?
#
loop_
_entity_poly.entity_id
_entity_poly.type
_entity_poly.pdbx_seq_one_letter_code
_entity_poly.pdbx_strand_id
1 'polypeptide(L)'
;MDIKQYYDNKLARIGVQTARLKHRNRWFLTGEIGFFAALIGFLILYTLVPGGAWCLVCAAACFAIYGCIRLFDAKNSRRIEALGKLETVCRAERLAQDGDFSAFGDGAHHLHPQHSFALDLDLFGSQSLFQRLNRTVTTAGSNRLAHYLTTLPAQDARDDAWIEEQREAIDELSAKETWRSAFCALGNGSASPISSQQVSEALSAMEQISFPVIIRHRLLPIIAYASIGVFFILTACCLFTPLTATFPITWALLQFGFSFFLAVKTLRTTGQTIGHVLRETTVYVQLIRHITAATFVSPRTQQIQALLHDAPIAFKELESMLNAIDRRGNVLGMFFSNALFMSDLFLVCRVRSWLQRHRGRAIAWIEAVAEIEALVSMGAFRYQHPEARAAVVTSADSVCYQARGFYHPFLSPLKAVKNDFTIADGHFYVITGANMAGKSTFLRALGINYILAMNGLCVFADQLSVSVFSLFSSMRTGDDLTKGISYFNAELLRLRQLLSEAAKNRHTLIILDEILRGTNSLDKLNGSLLFLEEVARMPITGVIATHDIELSKLETTRPDRFHNYCFEIELGASDVYPYKITRGVAHNQNATFLLRRMLKESH
;
A
#
# COMPACT_ATOMS: atom_id res chain seq x y z
N MET A 1 -13.55 -14.76 -19.25
CA MET A 1 -13.99 -15.42 -18.01
C MET A 1 -14.53 -14.33 -17.11
N ASP A 2 -15.75 -14.48 -16.58
CA ASP A 2 -16.30 -13.49 -15.65
C ASP A 2 -15.45 -13.51 -14.35
N ILE A 3 -14.88 -12.36 -13.99
CA ILE A 3 -14.00 -12.20 -12.83
C ILE A 3 -14.73 -12.56 -11.54
N LYS A 4 -16.02 -12.22 -11.46
CA LYS A 4 -16.89 -12.55 -10.35
C LYS A 4 -16.98 -14.07 -10.15
N GLN A 5 -17.26 -14.80 -11.24
CA GLN A 5 -17.33 -16.26 -11.22
C GLN A 5 -15.97 -16.90 -10.90
N TYR A 6 -14.85 -16.28 -11.32
CA TYR A 6 -13.52 -16.74 -10.97
C TYR A 6 -13.30 -16.73 -9.45
N TYR A 7 -13.62 -15.61 -8.76
CA TYR A 7 -13.46 -15.51 -7.33
C TYR A 7 -14.45 -16.41 -6.56
N ASP A 8 -15.69 -16.56 -7.02
CA ASP A 8 -16.67 -17.49 -6.43
C ASP A 8 -16.14 -18.94 -6.47
N ASN A 9 -15.61 -19.37 -7.60
CA ASN A 9 -15.00 -20.70 -7.75
C ASN A 9 -13.73 -20.87 -6.89
N LYS A 10 -12.89 -19.82 -6.78
CA LYS A 10 -11.68 -19.83 -5.95
C LYS A 10 -12.04 -19.94 -4.46
N LEU A 11 -13.04 -19.19 -4.00
CA LEU A 11 -13.55 -19.24 -2.63
C LEU A 11 -14.12 -20.63 -2.29
N ALA A 12 -14.90 -21.24 -3.19
CA ALA A 12 -15.41 -22.59 -3.02
C ALA A 12 -14.28 -23.61 -2.86
N ARG A 13 -13.22 -23.54 -3.69
CA ARG A 13 -12.04 -24.43 -3.57
C ARG A 13 -11.30 -24.24 -2.25
N ILE A 14 -11.10 -22.99 -1.81
CA ILE A 14 -10.47 -22.70 -0.51
C ILE A 14 -11.32 -23.28 0.62
N GLY A 15 -12.64 -23.13 0.59
CA GLY A 15 -13.55 -23.68 1.59
C GLY A 15 -13.43 -25.20 1.72
N VAL A 16 -13.41 -25.94 0.59
CA VAL A 16 -13.24 -27.40 0.58
C VAL A 16 -11.89 -27.81 1.17
N GLN A 17 -10.80 -27.11 0.79
CA GLN A 17 -9.47 -27.39 1.31
C GLN A 17 -9.39 -27.13 2.83
N THR A 18 -9.94 -26.03 3.29
CA THR A 18 -9.97 -25.64 4.71
C THR A 18 -10.78 -26.66 5.53
N ALA A 19 -11.94 -27.11 5.03
CA ALA A 19 -12.75 -28.12 5.69
C ALA A 19 -11.99 -29.45 5.84
N ARG A 20 -11.27 -29.89 4.80
CA ARG A 20 -10.43 -31.10 4.84
C ARG A 20 -9.30 -30.98 5.88
N LEU A 21 -8.61 -29.83 5.93
CA LEU A 21 -7.54 -29.60 6.88
C LEU A 21 -8.07 -29.51 8.33
N LYS A 22 -9.22 -28.87 8.55
CA LYS A 22 -9.89 -28.81 9.87
C LYS A 22 -10.32 -30.19 10.34
N HIS A 23 -10.83 -31.04 9.44
CA HIS A 23 -11.14 -32.43 9.77
C HIS A 23 -9.88 -33.18 10.22
N ARG A 24 -8.76 -33.04 9.49
CA ARG A 24 -7.50 -33.66 9.88
C ARG A 24 -6.95 -33.13 11.21
N ASN A 25 -7.17 -31.85 11.52
CA ASN A 25 -6.79 -31.26 12.80
C ASN A 25 -7.47 -31.92 14.00
N ARG A 26 -8.74 -32.32 13.84
CA ARG A 26 -9.45 -33.08 14.88
C ARG A 26 -8.78 -34.43 15.18
N TRP A 27 -8.30 -35.14 14.14
CA TRP A 27 -7.57 -36.38 14.32
C TRP A 27 -6.22 -36.19 15.02
N PHE A 28 -5.49 -35.12 14.68
CA PHE A 28 -4.25 -34.79 15.40
C PHE A 28 -4.52 -34.49 16.86
N LEU A 29 -5.53 -33.71 17.19
CA LEU A 29 -5.91 -33.41 18.58
C LEU A 29 -6.27 -34.66 19.36
N THR A 30 -7.05 -35.57 18.78
CA THR A 30 -7.41 -36.86 19.42
C THR A 30 -6.14 -37.70 19.66
N GLY A 31 -5.23 -37.75 18.69
CA GLY A 31 -3.94 -38.44 18.83
C GLY A 31 -3.07 -37.85 19.92
N GLU A 32 -2.95 -36.52 19.98
CA GLU A 32 -2.18 -35.79 21.00
C GLU A 32 -2.67 -36.14 22.41
N ILE A 33 -3.99 -36.06 22.63
CA ILE A 33 -4.60 -36.39 23.92
C ILE A 33 -4.37 -37.87 24.27
N GLY A 34 -4.56 -38.77 23.31
CA GLY A 34 -4.41 -40.21 23.53
C GLY A 34 -2.98 -40.63 23.89
N PHE A 35 -1.98 -40.14 23.10
CA PHE A 35 -0.58 -40.49 23.39
C PHE A 35 -0.02 -39.77 24.61
N PHE A 36 -0.51 -38.57 24.95
CA PHE A 36 -0.16 -37.90 26.22
C PHE A 36 -0.75 -38.62 27.43
N ALA A 37 -2.00 -39.09 27.36
CA ALA A 37 -2.61 -39.88 28.41
C ALA A 37 -1.90 -41.24 28.58
N ALA A 38 -1.53 -41.91 27.47
CA ALA A 38 -0.75 -43.13 27.49
C ALA A 38 0.63 -42.95 28.11
N LEU A 39 1.34 -41.83 27.80
CA LEU A 39 2.60 -41.45 28.41
C LEU A 39 2.48 -41.40 29.96
N ILE A 40 1.46 -40.66 30.45
CA ILE A 40 1.22 -40.56 31.91
C ILE A 40 0.87 -41.95 32.50
N GLY A 41 0.03 -42.73 31.83
CA GLY A 41 -0.31 -44.07 32.24
C GLY A 41 0.89 -45.00 32.39
N PHE A 42 1.83 -44.99 31.41
CA PHE A 42 3.09 -45.78 31.49
C PHE A 42 4.02 -45.29 32.59
N LEU A 43 4.09 -43.99 32.87
CA LEU A 43 4.88 -43.45 34.00
C LEU A 43 4.30 -43.86 35.35
N ILE A 44 2.99 -43.87 35.50
CA ILE A 44 2.31 -44.36 36.72
C ILE A 44 2.54 -45.87 36.86
N LEU A 45 2.40 -46.64 35.77
CA LEU A 45 2.58 -48.09 35.77
C LEU A 45 4.01 -48.49 36.17
N TYR A 46 5.00 -47.71 35.76
CA TYR A 46 6.39 -47.88 36.16
C TYR A 46 6.60 -47.82 37.68
N THR A 47 5.83 -46.97 38.40
CA THR A 47 5.91 -46.87 39.87
C THR A 47 5.17 -47.97 40.58
N LEU A 48 4.22 -48.65 39.92
CA LEU A 48 3.38 -49.70 40.53
C LEU A 48 3.87 -51.13 40.26
N VAL A 49 4.67 -51.36 39.20
CA VAL A 49 5.11 -52.70 38.79
C VAL A 49 6.60 -52.89 39.06
N PRO A 50 6.99 -53.81 39.99
CA PRO A 50 8.39 -54.17 40.23
C PRO A 50 9.02 -54.76 38.94
N GLY A 51 10.16 -54.23 38.49
CA GLY A 51 10.81 -54.64 37.22
C GLY A 51 10.26 -54.00 35.96
N GLY A 52 9.43 -52.95 36.07
CA GLY A 52 8.74 -52.26 34.98
C GLY A 52 9.60 -51.38 34.07
N ALA A 53 10.91 -51.63 33.91
CA ALA A 53 11.77 -50.80 33.04
C ALA A 53 11.27 -50.67 31.60
N TRP A 54 10.52 -51.66 31.06
CA TRP A 54 9.88 -51.59 29.77
C TRP A 54 8.82 -50.47 29.69
N CYS A 55 8.19 -50.07 30.81
CA CYS A 55 7.24 -48.96 30.86
C CYS A 55 7.91 -47.64 30.48
N LEU A 56 9.20 -47.42 30.86
CA LEU A 56 9.96 -46.24 30.46
C LEU A 56 10.20 -46.17 28.94
N VAL A 57 10.45 -47.35 28.33
CA VAL A 57 10.62 -47.43 26.87
C VAL A 57 9.30 -47.09 26.16
N CYS A 58 8.17 -47.64 26.67
CA CYS A 58 6.85 -47.30 26.12
C CYS A 58 6.49 -45.82 26.35
N ALA A 59 6.79 -45.28 27.52
CA ALA A 59 6.61 -43.82 27.79
C ALA A 59 7.45 -42.95 26.83
N ALA A 60 8.72 -43.31 26.61
CA ALA A 60 9.56 -42.61 25.66
C ALA A 60 9.06 -42.70 24.21
N ALA A 61 8.56 -43.86 23.81
CA ALA A 61 7.94 -44.04 22.50
C ALA A 61 6.65 -43.18 22.35
N CYS A 62 5.77 -43.17 23.35
CA CYS A 62 4.58 -42.33 23.39
C CYS A 62 4.95 -40.84 23.31
N PHE A 63 5.98 -40.39 24.01
CA PHE A 63 6.48 -39.00 23.96
C PHE A 63 7.01 -38.65 22.57
N ALA A 64 7.76 -39.54 21.95
CA ALA A 64 8.26 -39.33 20.58
C ALA A 64 7.13 -39.20 19.55
N ILE A 65 6.11 -40.11 19.64
CA ILE A 65 4.93 -40.06 18.76
C ILE A 65 4.13 -38.77 19.01
N TYR A 66 3.91 -38.40 20.28
CA TYR A 66 3.28 -37.12 20.64
C TYR A 66 4.00 -35.92 20.00
N GLY A 67 5.34 -35.89 20.11
CA GLY A 67 6.16 -34.85 19.50
C GLY A 67 6.01 -34.78 17.98
N CYS A 68 5.99 -35.93 17.32
CA CYS A 68 5.74 -36.01 15.87
C CYS A 68 4.35 -35.48 15.49
N ILE A 69 3.30 -35.89 16.23
CA ILE A 69 1.91 -35.40 15.99
C ILE A 69 1.86 -33.89 16.14
N ARG A 70 2.47 -33.32 17.18
CA ARG A 70 2.55 -31.87 17.43
C ARG A 70 3.21 -31.12 16.27
N LEU A 71 4.28 -31.66 15.68
CA LEU A 71 4.94 -31.07 14.53
C LEU A 71 4.01 -31.04 13.29
N PHE A 72 3.28 -32.13 13.04
CA PHE A 72 2.33 -32.22 11.94
C PHE A 72 1.11 -31.33 12.17
N ASP A 73 0.59 -31.28 13.40
CA ASP A 73 -0.51 -30.40 13.76
C ASP A 73 -0.15 -28.93 13.60
N ALA A 74 1.01 -28.49 14.09
CA ALA A 74 1.51 -27.13 13.91
C ALA A 74 1.63 -26.76 12.43
N LYS A 75 2.11 -27.68 11.58
CA LYS A 75 2.19 -27.46 10.13
C LYS A 75 0.80 -27.37 9.49
N ASN A 76 -0.15 -28.19 9.95
CA ASN A 76 -1.53 -28.18 9.47
C ASN A 76 -2.24 -26.88 9.86
N SER A 77 -2.10 -26.45 11.11
CA SER A 77 -2.69 -25.22 11.64
C SER A 77 -2.17 -23.97 10.91
N ARG A 78 -0.87 -23.90 10.61
CA ARG A 78 -0.28 -22.83 9.78
C ARG A 78 -0.88 -22.79 8.36
N ARG A 79 -1.20 -23.96 7.78
CA ARG A 79 -1.85 -24.02 6.45
C ARG A 79 -3.30 -23.55 6.51
N ILE A 80 -4.03 -23.90 7.58
CA ILE A 80 -5.41 -23.42 7.80
C ILE A 80 -5.41 -21.90 7.93
N GLU A 81 -4.48 -21.34 8.71
CA GLU A 81 -4.33 -19.89 8.87
C GLU A 81 -4.03 -19.20 7.53
N ALA A 82 -3.09 -19.73 6.76
CA ALA A 82 -2.72 -19.16 5.45
C ALA A 82 -3.91 -19.18 4.47
N LEU A 83 -4.70 -20.28 4.45
CA LEU A 83 -5.91 -20.34 3.63
C LEU A 83 -6.99 -19.38 4.11
N GLY A 84 -7.13 -19.18 5.43
CA GLY A 84 -8.07 -18.20 6.00
C GLY A 84 -7.72 -16.76 5.57
N LYS A 85 -6.43 -16.40 5.59
CA LYS A 85 -5.96 -15.09 5.10
C LYS A 85 -6.23 -14.93 3.60
N LEU A 86 -5.97 -15.97 2.81
CA LEU A 86 -6.25 -15.95 1.37
C LEU A 86 -7.76 -15.86 1.08
N GLU A 87 -8.59 -16.54 1.87
CA GLU A 87 -10.05 -16.43 1.78
C GLU A 87 -10.52 -15.00 2.01
N THR A 88 -9.99 -14.33 3.03
CA THR A 88 -10.32 -12.92 3.31
C THR A 88 -10.00 -12.01 2.14
N VAL A 89 -8.81 -12.15 1.54
CA VAL A 89 -8.40 -11.38 0.35
C VAL A 89 -9.34 -11.66 -0.83
N CYS A 90 -9.59 -12.94 -1.15
CA CYS A 90 -10.46 -13.30 -2.27
C CYS A 90 -11.91 -12.83 -2.06
N ARG A 91 -12.40 -12.81 -0.82
CA ARG A 91 -13.73 -12.31 -0.47
C ARG A 91 -13.81 -10.79 -0.66
N ALA A 92 -12.79 -10.04 -0.24
CA ALA A 92 -12.70 -8.60 -0.48
C ALA A 92 -12.70 -8.26 -1.98
N GLU A 93 -11.90 -8.99 -2.78
CA GLU A 93 -11.87 -8.81 -4.24
C GLU A 93 -13.21 -9.16 -4.90
N ARG A 94 -13.91 -10.16 -4.36
CA ARG A 94 -15.24 -10.56 -4.84
C ARG A 94 -16.28 -9.47 -4.55
N LEU A 95 -16.25 -8.86 -3.36
CA LEU A 95 -17.16 -7.76 -2.99
C LEU A 95 -16.88 -6.50 -3.82
N ALA A 96 -15.62 -6.23 -4.12
CA ALA A 96 -15.23 -5.12 -5.00
C ALA A 96 -15.88 -5.19 -6.39
N GLN A 97 -16.15 -6.41 -6.91
CA GLN A 97 -16.90 -6.59 -8.17
C GLN A 97 -18.36 -6.15 -8.07
N ASP A 98 -18.91 -6.07 -6.86
CA ASP A 98 -20.26 -5.56 -6.60
C ASP A 98 -20.24 -4.05 -6.22
N GLY A 99 -19.06 -3.41 -6.25
CA GLY A 99 -18.87 -1.99 -5.91
C GLY A 99 -18.67 -1.75 -4.41
N ASP A 100 -18.52 -2.79 -3.60
CA ASP A 100 -18.19 -2.66 -2.16
C ASP A 100 -16.68 -2.72 -1.96
N PHE A 101 -16.09 -1.59 -1.66
CA PHE A 101 -14.67 -1.41 -1.39
C PHE A 101 -14.35 -1.22 0.10
N SER A 102 -15.32 -1.46 1.00
CA SER A 102 -15.17 -1.22 2.44
C SER A 102 -14.05 -2.02 3.10
N ALA A 103 -13.65 -3.15 2.50
CA ALA A 103 -12.54 -3.97 2.97
C ALA A 103 -11.14 -3.34 2.71
N PHE A 104 -11.06 -2.29 1.89
CA PHE A 104 -9.81 -1.63 1.53
C PHE A 104 -9.72 -0.26 2.18
N GLY A 105 -8.52 0.10 2.65
CA GLY A 105 -8.28 1.41 3.24
C GLY A 105 -8.54 2.55 2.24
N ASP A 106 -9.25 3.55 2.67
CA ASP A 106 -9.71 4.67 1.84
C ASP A 106 -8.67 5.79 1.65
N GLY A 107 -7.57 5.74 2.40
CA GLY A 107 -6.50 6.73 2.30
C GLY A 107 -6.88 8.15 2.71
N ALA A 108 -7.96 8.36 3.48
CA ALA A 108 -8.43 9.70 3.87
C ALA A 108 -7.33 10.55 4.54
N HIS A 109 -6.38 9.91 5.24
CA HIS A 109 -5.24 10.59 5.88
C HIS A 109 -4.21 11.16 4.88
N HIS A 110 -4.24 10.76 3.60
CA HIS A 110 -3.41 11.33 2.53
C HIS A 110 -4.04 12.59 1.91
N LEU A 111 -5.29 12.90 2.23
CA LEU A 111 -5.97 14.04 1.66
C LEU A 111 -5.43 15.35 2.25
N HIS A 112 -4.77 16.13 1.42
CA HIS A 112 -4.38 17.50 1.75
C HIS A 112 -5.34 18.48 1.05
N PRO A 113 -6.13 19.27 1.79
CA PRO A 113 -7.15 20.17 1.20
C PRO A 113 -6.59 21.18 0.20
N GLN A 114 -5.32 21.56 0.35
CA GLN A 114 -4.65 22.53 -0.53
C GLN A 114 -3.97 21.87 -1.75
N HIS A 115 -4.11 20.54 -1.93
CA HIS A 115 -3.54 19.87 -3.09
C HIS A 115 -4.20 20.35 -4.38
N SER A 116 -3.41 20.45 -5.47
CA SER A 116 -3.83 21.03 -6.74
C SER A 116 -5.09 20.41 -7.35
N PHE A 117 -5.34 19.10 -7.10
CA PHE A 117 -6.47 18.38 -7.72
C PHE A 117 -7.05 17.23 -6.88
N ALA A 118 -6.40 16.80 -5.79
CA ALA A 118 -6.77 15.55 -5.11
C ALA A 118 -8.18 15.55 -4.52
N LEU A 119 -8.60 16.69 -3.95
CA LEU A 119 -9.94 16.85 -3.36
C LEU A 119 -11.04 16.83 -4.44
N ASP A 120 -10.82 17.57 -5.51
CA ASP A 120 -11.81 17.74 -6.59
C ASP A 120 -12.06 16.47 -7.40
N LEU A 121 -11.00 15.65 -7.57
CA LEU A 121 -11.04 14.42 -8.33
C LEU A 121 -11.37 13.17 -7.48
N ASP A 122 -11.78 13.37 -6.21
CA ASP A 122 -12.12 12.27 -5.30
C ASP A 122 -11.01 11.19 -5.23
N LEU A 123 -9.74 11.64 -5.06
CA LEU A 123 -8.62 10.69 -5.02
C LEU A 123 -8.57 9.90 -3.73
N PHE A 124 -8.99 10.47 -2.59
CA PHE A 124 -8.94 9.86 -1.27
C PHE A 124 -10.28 9.94 -0.55
N GLY A 125 -10.51 9.03 0.38
CA GLY A 125 -11.74 8.91 1.14
C GLY A 125 -12.62 7.76 0.64
N SER A 126 -13.81 7.64 1.22
CA SER A 126 -14.75 6.57 0.87
C SER A 126 -15.13 6.61 -0.61
N GLN A 127 -15.15 5.44 -1.27
CA GLN A 127 -15.47 5.24 -2.69
C GLN A 127 -14.51 5.97 -3.66
N SER A 128 -13.38 6.48 -3.18
CA SER A 128 -12.37 7.21 -3.95
C SER A 128 -11.58 6.33 -4.93
N LEU A 129 -10.78 6.97 -5.78
CA LEU A 129 -9.85 6.26 -6.67
C LEU A 129 -8.83 5.44 -5.88
N PHE A 130 -8.27 6.00 -4.80
CA PHE A 130 -7.33 5.31 -3.94
C PHE A 130 -7.94 4.04 -3.34
N GLN A 131 -9.15 4.11 -2.76
CA GLN A 131 -9.79 2.95 -2.16
C GLN A 131 -10.05 1.83 -3.18
N ARG A 132 -10.38 2.18 -4.42
CA ARG A 132 -10.57 1.22 -5.51
C ARG A 132 -9.27 0.56 -5.94
N LEU A 133 -8.16 1.27 -5.90
CA LEU A 133 -6.82 0.79 -6.23
C LEU A 133 -6.17 0.02 -5.08
N ASN A 134 -6.33 0.46 -3.85
CA ASN A 134 -5.52 0.07 -2.70
C ASN A 134 -5.62 -1.42 -2.36
N ARG A 135 -4.50 -2.12 -2.52
CA ARG A 135 -4.27 -3.52 -2.10
C ARG A 135 -2.99 -3.62 -1.28
N THR A 136 -2.51 -2.50 -0.75
CA THR A 136 -1.26 -2.44 -0.02
C THR A 136 -1.38 -3.12 1.34
N VAL A 137 -0.28 -3.70 1.78
CA VAL A 137 -0.17 -4.46 3.02
C VAL A 137 0.46 -3.61 4.12
N THR A 138 1.39 -2.70 3.72
CA THR A 138 2.13 -1.85 4.64
C THR A 138 1.78 -0.36 4.45
N THR A 139 2.07 0.44 5.49
CA THR A 139 1.90 1.90 5.38
C THR A 139 2.85 2.52 4.36
N ALA A 140 4.06 1.97 4.16
CA ALA A 140 4.97 2.44 3.11
C ALA A 140 4.40 2.20 1.71
N GLY A 141 3.79 1.03 1.47
CA GLY A 141 3.09 0.74 0.22
C GLY A 141 1.92 1.69 -0.01
N SER A 142 1.11 1.94 1.04
CA SER A 142 0.02 2.92 0.99
C SER A 142 0.51 4.33 0.64
N ASN A 143 1.60 4.79 1.30
CA ASN A 143 2.21 6.08 1.01
C ASN A 143 2.76 6.15 -0.42
N ARG A 144 3.38 5.07 -0.92
CA ARG A 144 3.90 4.99 -2.27
C ARG A 144 2.78 5.06 -3.31
N LEU A 145 1.68 4.34 -3.10
CA LEU A 145 0.50 4.40 -3.97
C LEU A 145 -0.12 5.81 -3.97
N ALA A 146 -0.25 6.43 -2.79
CA ALA A 146 -0.76 7.79 -2.67
C ALA A 146 0.15 8.80 -3.38
N HIS A 147 1.48 8.66 -3.25
CA HIS A 147 2.46 9.49 -3.95
C HIS A 147 2.28 9.41 -5.48
N TYR A 148 2.08 8.23 -6.05
CA TYR A 148 1.83 8.07 -7.48
C TYR A 148 0.56 8.79 -7.94
N LEU A 149 -0.49 8.79 -7.14
CA LEU A 149 -1.75 9.45 -7.49
C LEU A 149 -1.68 10.98 -7.33
N THR A 150 -0.82 11.50 -6.47
CA THR A 150 -0.73 12.93 -6.17
C THR A 150 0.42 13.64 -6.87
N THR A 151 1.50 12.94 -7.21
CA THR A 151 2.67 13.54 -7.87
C THR A 151 2.69 13.16 -9.34
N LEU A 152 2.47 14.13 -10.21
CA LEU A 152 2.48 13.91 -11.66
C LEU A 152 3.92 13.83 -12.21
N PRO A 153 4.14 13.14 -13.35
CA PRO A 153 5.45 13.03 -13.99
C PRO A 153 6.13 14.35 -14.25
N ALA A 154 5.38 15.39 -14.62
CA ALA A 154 5.90 16.74 -14.81
C ALA A 154 6.58 17.34 -13.56
N GLN A 155 6.23 16.86 -12.36
CA GLN A 155 6.78 17.32 -11.08
C GLN A 155 7.95 16.46 -10.59
N ASP A 156 8.08 15.23 -11.08
CA ASP A 156 8.98 14.19 -10.56
C ASP A 156 9.97 13.69 -11.64
N ALA A 157 10.14 14.47 -12.73
CA ALA A 157 11.03 14.16 -13.86
C ALA A 157 10.87 12.74 -14.43
N ARG A 158 9.66 12.17 -14.36
CA ARG A 158 9.30 10.90 -14.97
C ARG A 158 8.89 11.14 -16.41
N ASP A 159 9.51 10.44 -17.34
CA ASP A 159 9.26 10.56 -18.77
C ASP A 159 8.26 9.49 -19.28
N ASP A 160 8.01 9.53 -20.57
CA ASP A 160 7.16 8.54 -21.25
C ASP A 160 7.75 7.13 -21.19
N ALA A 161 9.08 6.99 -21.22
CA ALA A 161 9.73 5.69 -21.07
C ALA A 161 9.48 5.09 -19.69
N TRP A 162 9.55 5.91 -18.63
CA TRP A 162 9.20 5.47 -17.28
C TRP A 162 7.73 5.01 -17.18
N ILE A 163 6.82 5.75 -17.81
CA ILE A 163 5.38 5.40 -17.80
C ILE A 163 5.15 4.06 -18.52
N GLU A 164 5.87 3.82 -19.61
CA GLU A 164 5.79 2.57 -20.37
C GLU A 164 6.33 1.38 -19.57
N GLU A 165 7.52 1.51 -18.93
CA GLU A 165 8.07 0.48 -18.05
C GLU A 165 7.13 0.18 -16.86
N GLN A 166 6.48 1.22 -16.32
CA GLN A 166 5.48 1.09 -15.28
C GLN A 166 4.27 0.30 -15.77
N ARG A 167 3.78 0.59 -16.98
CA ARG A 167 2.67 -0.11 -17.62
C ARG A 167 2.98 -1.60 -17.82
N GLU A 168 4.17 -1.91 -18.34
CA GLU A 168 4.61 -3.29 -18.51
C GLU A 168 4.62 -4.08 -17.19
N ALA A 169 5.10 -3.44 -16.11
CA ALA A 169 5.09 -4.03 -14.77
C ALA A 169 3.66 -4.26 -14.24
N ILE A 170 2.76 -3.30 -14.47
CA ILE A 170 1.35 -3.41 -14.09
C ILE A 170 0.68 -4.55 -14.87
N ASP A 171 0.88 -4.65 -16.19
CA ASP A 171 0.31 -5.68 -17.04
C ASP A 171 0.85 -7.07 -16.65
N GLU A 172 2.14 -7.19 -16.38
CA GLU A 172 2.74 -8.43 -15.85
C GLU A 172 2.06 -8.86 -14.55
N LEU A 173 1.97 -7.95 -13.58
CA LEU A 173 1.36 -8.25 -12.30
C LEU A 173 -0.15 -8.49 -12.43
N SER A 174 -0.83 -7.84 -13.37
CA SER A 174 -2.26 -8.09 -13.63
C SER A 174 -2.51 -9.55 -14.03
N ALA A 175 -1.65 -10.12 -14.83
CA ALA A 175 -1.74 -11.52 -15.26
C ALA A 175 -1.42 -12.54 -14.13
N LYS A 176 -0.71 -12.12 -13.06
CA LYS A 176 -0.29 -12.99 -11.95
C LYS A 176 -1.25 -12.94 -10.75
N GLU A 177 -2.56 -13.10 -10.96
CA GLU A 177 -3.58 -12.96 -9.93
C GLU A 177 -3.31 -13.87 -8.70
N THR A 178 -2.96 -15.12 -8.90
CA THR A 178 -2.68 -16.08 -7.81
C THR A 178 -1.49 -15.61 -6.96
N TRP A 179 -0.46 -15.07 -7.58
CA TRP A 179 0.71 -14.53 -6.90
C TRP A 179 0.34 -13.27 -6.09
N ARG A 180 -0.42 -12.34 -6.70
CA ARG A 180 -0.89 -11.12 -6.01
C ARG A 180 -1.77 -11.44 -4.81
N SER A 181 -2.76 -12.34 -4.96
CA SER A 181 -3.64 -12.75 -3.86
C SER A 181 -2.84 -13.36 -2.70
N ALA A 182 -1.83 -14.19 -3.01
CA ALA A 182 -0.94 -14.76 -2.00
C ALA A 182 -0.09 -13.68 -1.33
N PHE A 183 0.45 -12.72 -2.09
CA PHE A 183 1.18 -11.57 -1.57
C PHE A 183 0.35 -10.75 -0.58
N CYS A 184 -0.87 -10.35 -0.96
CA CYS A 184 -1.76 -9.59 -0.08
C CYS A 184 -2.15 -10.39 1.19
N ALA A 185 -2.28 -11.73 1.08
CA ALA A 185 -2.60 -12.60 2.21
C ALA A 185 -1.47 -12.63 3.28
N LEU A 186 -0.20 -12.34 2.91
CA LEU A 186 0.90 -12.26 3.88
C LEU A 186 0.71 -11.14 4.91
N GLY A 187 0.02 -10.06 4.54
CA GLY A 187 -0.28 -8.92 5.40
C GLY A 187 -1.46 -9.08 6.34
N ASN A 188 -1.88 -10.28 6.66
CA ASN A 188 -2.97 -10.59 7.59
C ASN A 188 -4.42 -10.41 7.08
N GLY A 189 -4.65 -9.86 5.89
CA GLY A 189 -6.01 -9.55 5.43
C GLY A 189 -6.76 -8.59 6.38
N SER A 190 -6.05 -7.83 7.22
CA SER A 190 -6.63 -6.87 8.16
C SER A 190 -6.87 -5.54 7.48
N ALA A 191 -7.92 -4.83 7.91
CA ALA A 191 -8.24 -3.48 7.43
C ALA A 191 -7.15 -2.43 7.76
N SER A 192 -6.22 -2.74 8.66
CA SER A 192 -5.13 -1.84 9.05
C SER A 192 -3.80 -2.31 8.48
N PRO A 193 -3.10 -1.50 7.68
CA PRO A 193 -1.80 -1.84 7.15
C PRO A 193 -0.73 -1.93 8.24
N ILE A 194 0.33 -2.70 7.97
CA ILE A 194 1.47 -2.85 8.87
C ILE A 194 2.27 -1.55 8.89
N SER A 195 2.61 -1.07 10.09
CA SER A 195 3.34 0.18 10.26
C SER A 195 4.80 0.06 9.82
N SER A 196 5.09 0.50 8.60
CA SER A 196 6.45 0.61 8.07
C SER A 196 7.25 1.71 8.76
N GLN A 197 6.57 2.75 9.24
CA GLN A 197 7.21 3.86 9.94
C GLN A 197 7.89 3.35 11.22
N GLN A 198 7.20 2.53 12.01
CA GLN A 198 7.79 1.94 13.23
C GLN A 198 9.00 1.08 12.91
N VAL A 199 8.95 0.28 11.83
CA VAL A 199 10.10 -0.53 11.38
C VAL A 199 11.26 0.35 10.94
N SER A 200 11.00 1.39 10.15
CA SER A 200 12.02 2.33 9.68
C SER A 200 12.64 3.13 10.83
N GLU A 201 11.83 3.63 11.76
CA GLU A 201 12.30 4.33 12.97
C GLU A 201 13.15 3.40 13.86
N ALA A 202 12.71 2.16 14.05
CA ALA A 202 13.46 1.17 14.82
C ALA A 202 14.82 0.84 14.17
N LEU A 203 14.86 0.66 12.84
CA LEU A 203 16.10 0.43 12.10
C LEU A 203 17.03 1.65 12.15
N SER A 204 16.50 2.85 11.99
CA SER A 204 17.27 4.10 12.12
C SER A 204 17.82 4.31 13.53
N ALA A 205 17.04 4.00 14.56
CA ALA A 205 17.48 4.06 15.94
C ALA A 205 18.54 3.01 16.26
N MET A 206 18.47 1.81 15.63
CA MET A 206 19.55 0.82 15.73
C MET A 206 20.89 1.35 15.21
N GLU A 207 20.90 2.13 14.15
CA GLU A 207 22.14 2.71 13.60
C GLU A 207 22.83 3.68 14.57
N GLN A 208 22.08 4.22 15.53
CA GLN A 208 22.58 5.13 16.56
C GLN A 208 23.10 4.40 17.82
N ILE A 209 22.93 3.08 17.91
CA ILE A 209 23.37 2.31 19.08
C ILE A 209 24.90 2.38 19.21
N SER A 210 25.37 2.87 20.38
CA SER A 210 26.78 2.89 20.73
C SER A 210 27.24 1.53 21.24
N PHE A 211 28.32 1.00 20.67
CA PHE A 211 28.94 -0.25 21.11
C PHE A 211 30.18 0.06 21.96
N PRO A 212 30.37 -0.64 23.09
CA PRO A 212 31.61 -0.56 23.87
C PRO A 212 32.85 -0.79 23.00
N VAL A 213 33.96 -0.09 23.33
CA VAL A 213 35.20 -0.16 22.52
C VAL A 213 35.71 -1.61 22.44
N ILE A 214 35.58 -2.38 23.50
CA ILE A 214 35.99 -3.79 23.56
C ILE A 214 35.23 -4.64 22.51
N ILE A 215 33.94 -4.40 22.31
CA ILE A 215 33.12 -5.12 21.31
C ILE A 215 33.55 -4.78 19.87
N ARG A 216 34.24 -3.66 19.67
CA ARG A 216 34.77 -3.28 18.36
C ARG A 216 36.04 -4.08 17.98
N HIS A 217 36.67 -4.74 18.92
CA HIS A 217 37.93 -5.43 18.69
C HIS A 217 37.71 -6.77 17.97
N ARG A 218 38.44 -7.01 16.87
CA ARG A 218 38.26 -8.20 16.01
C ARG A 218 38.62 -9.52 16.71
N LEU A 219 39.50 -9.47 17.73
CA LEU A 219 39.94 -10.65 18.48
C LEU A 219 38.96 -11.09 19.58
N LEU A 220 37.97 -10.25 19.93
CA LEU A 220 37.03 -10.55 21.02
C LEU A 220 36.29 -11.90 20.85
N PRO A 221 35.70 -12.23 19.67
CA PRO A 221 35.09 -13.54 19.48
C PRO A 221 36.07 -14.71 19.63
N ILE A 222 37.31 -14.54 19.20
CA ILE A 222 38.35 -15.59 19.31
C ILE A 222 38.68 -15.81 20.80
N ILE A 223 38.86 -14.74 21.56
CA ILE A 223 39.10 -14.81 23.02
C ILE A 223 37.92 -15.47 23.73
N ALA A 224 36.68 -15.16 23.32
CA ALA A 224 35.49 -15.79 23.88
C ALA A 224 35.44 -17.30 23.58
N TYR A 225 35.73 -17.73 22.36
CA TYR A 225 35.83 -19.17 22.03
C TYR A 225 36.95 -19.86 22.80
N ALA A 226 38.11 -19.22 22.97
CA ALA A 226 39.20 -19.76 23.77
C ALA A 226 38.80 -19.91 25.25
N SER A 227 38.09 -18.91 25.82
CA SER A 227 37.57 -18.97 27.19
C SER A 227 36.57 -20.13 27.38
N ILE A 228 35.65 -20.33 26.42
CA ILE A 228 34.71 -21.46 26.44
C ILE A 228 35.49 -22.80 26.37
N GLY A 229 36.54 -22.89 25.54
CA GLY A 229 37.42 -24.04 25.47
C GLY A 229 38.07 -24.34 26.81
N VAL A 230 38.61 -23.33 27.50
CA VAL A 230 39.19 -23.47 28.86
C VAL A 230 38.15 -24.01 29.85
N PHE A 231 36.91 -23.52 29.81
CA PHE A 231 35.83 -24.03 30.66
C PHE A 231 35.61 -25.53 30.48
N PHE A 232 35.49 -26.00 29.25
CA PHE A 232 35.28 -27.42 28.98
C PHE A 232 36.50 -28.29 29.30
N ILE A 233 37.74 -27.78 29.13
CA ILE A 233 38.95 -28.46 29.53
C ILE A 233 38.99 -28.59 31.06
N LEU A 234 38.71 -27.52 31.82
CA LEU A 234 38.64 -27.57 33.27
C LEU A 234 37.57 -28.57 33.76
N THR A 235 36.41 -28.59 33.11
CA THR A 235 35.36 -29.55 33.44
C THR A 235 35.79 -31.00 33.18
N ALA A 236 36.43 -31.24 32.04
CA ALA A 236 36.97 -32.57 31.71
C ALA A 236 38.08 -32.99 32.69
N CYS A 237 38.98 -32.07 33.05
CA CYS A 237 40.02 -32.36 34.04
C CYS A 237 39.43 -32.74 35.40
N CYS A 238 38.31 -32.14 35.84
CA CYS A 238 37.65 -32.53 37.10
C CYS A 238 37.08 -33.97 37.08
N LEU A 239 36.83 -34.54 35.86
CA LEU A 239 36.35 -35.93 35.73
C LEU A 239 37.48 -36.95 35.82
N PHE A 240 38.72 -36.58 35.46
CA PHE A 240 39.88 -37.49 35.34
C PHE A 240 41.01 -37.19 36.34
N THR A 241 40.93 -36.07 37.08
CA THR A 241 41.98 -35.65 38.06
C THR A 241 41.32 -35.21 39.36
N PRO A 242 42.08 -35.12 40.51
CA PRO A 242 41.56 -34.65 41.79
C PRO A 242 41.27 -33.14 41.84
N LEU A 243 41.09 -32.48 40.70
CA LEU A 243 40.71 -31.08 40.62
C LEU A 243 39.28 -30.90 41.16
N THR A 244 39.10 -29.91 42.02
CA THR A 244 37.78 -29.63 42.61
C THR A 244 36.86 -28.92 41.62
N ALA A 245 35.56 -29.21 41.65
CA ALA A 245 34.55 -28.59 40.81
C ALA A 245 34.44 -27.05 40.99
N THR A 246 35.11 -26.50 42.00
CA THR A 246 35.21 -25.05 42.23
C THR A 246 35.86 -24.30 41.05
N PHE A 247 36.86 -24.88 40.39
CA PHE A 247 37.55 -24.23 39.26
C PHE A 247 36.63 -23.97 38.06
N PRO A 248 35.95 -24.98 37.45
CA PRO A 248 35.04 -24.73 36.32
C PRO A 248 33.84 -23.88 36.74
N ILE A 249 33.30 -24.00 37.95
CA ILE A 249 32.20 -23.15 38.44
C ILE A 249 32.63 -21.70 38.52
N THR A 250 33.81 -21.41 39.12
CA THR A 250 34.34 -20.03 39.21
C THR A 250 34.57 -19.45 37.80
N TRP A 251 35.14 -20.27 36.86
CA TRP A 251 35.34 -19.84 35.50
C TRP A 251 34.04 -19.53 34.78
N ALA A 252 32.99 -20.34 34.95
CA ALA A 252 31.65 -20.10 34.39
C ALA A 252 31.02 -18.81 34.93
N LEU A 253 31.19 -18.52 36.25
CA LEU A 253 30.72 -17.27 36.84
C LEU A 253 31.47 -16.05 36.29
N LEU A 254 32.80 -16.15 36.07
CA LEU A 254 33.57 -15.10 35.41
C LEU A 254 33.12 -14.87 33.97
N GLN A 255 32.88 -15.95 33.21
CA GLN A 255 32.32 -15.86 31.85
C GLN A 255 30.96 -15.19 31.85
N PHE A 256 30.07 -15.59 32.77
CA PHE A 256 28.76 -14.96 32.93
C PHE A 256 28.91 -13.46 33.20
N GLY A 257 29.69 -13.07 34.21
CA GLY A 257 29.89 -11.66 34.57
C GLY A 257 30.43 -10.84 33.41
N PHE A 258 31.49 -11.32 32.75
CA PHE A 258 32.09 -10.63 31.60
C PHE A 258 31.12 -10.46 30.45
N SER A 259 30.43 -11.54 30.03
CA SER A 259 29.45 -11.52 28.92
C SER A 259 28.27 -10.61 29.25
N PHE A 260 27.71 -10.74 30.47
CA PHE A 260 26.54 -9.98 30.91
C PHE A 260 26.83 -8.47 30.96
N PHE A 261 27.90 -8.06 31.70
CA PHE A 261 28.20 -6.64 31.88
C PHE A 261 28.57 -5.92 30.58
N LEU A 262 29.26 -6.60 29.64
CA LEU A 262 29.58 -6.02 28.35
C LEU A 262 28.35 -5.89 27.44
N ALA A 263 27.40 -6.84 27.51
CA ALA A 263 26.29 -6.95 26.57
C ALA A 263 25.00 -6.29 27.09
N VAL A 264 24.78 -6.23 28.42
CA VAL A 264 23.48 -5.88 29.02
C VAL A 264 22.93 -4.53 28.52
N LYS A 265 23.78 -3.49 28.53
CA LYS A 265 23.36 -2.15 28.10
C LYS A 265 22.93 -2.15 26.61
N THR A 266 23.78 -2.70 25.75
CA THR A 266 23.52 -2.74 24.30
C THR A 266 22.30 -3.57 23.98
N LEU A 267 22.17 -4.79 24.55
CA LEU A 267 21.02 -5.67 24.27
C LEU A 267 19.71 -5.13 24.85
N ARG A 268 19.77 -4.48 26.03
CA ARG A 268 18.58 -3.82 26.59
C ARG A 268 18.12 -2.68 25.70
N THR A 269 19.04 -1.81 25.25
CA THR A 269 18.69 -0.72 24.31
C THR A 269 18.15 -1.29 22.99
N THR A 270 18.83 -2.29 22.41
CA THR A 270 18.36 -2.94 21.17
C THR A 270 16.97 -3.55 21.36
N GLY A 271 16.75 -4.28 22.47
CA GLY A 271 15.44 -4.89 22.76
C GLY A 271 14.32 -3.86 22.97
N GLN A 272 14.60 -2.75 23.63
CA GLN A 272 13.64 -1.66 23.81
C GLN A 272 13.31 -0.95 22.50
N THR A 273 14.31 -0.78 21.62
CA THR A 273 14.14 -0.11 20.33
C THR A 273 13.37 -0.96 19.31
N ILE A 274 13.57 -2.29 19.31
CA ILE A 274 13.08 -3.15 18.22
C ILE A 274 12.08 -4.20 18.70
N GLY A 275 12.02 -4.49 19.99
CA GLY A 275 11.18 -5.59 20.51
C GLY A 275 9.70 -5.48 20.14
N HIS A 276 9.19 -4.26 19.96
CA HIS A 276 7.81 -4.01 19.57
C HIS A 276 7.54 -4.19 18.06
N VAL A 277 8.57 -4.24 17.21
CA VAL A 277 8.43 -4.39 15.74
C VAL A 277 8.79 -5.79 15.22
N LEU A 278 8.88 -6.78 16.10
CA LEU A 278 9.22 -8.15 15.71
C LEU A 278 8.18 -8.75 14.75
N ARG A 279 6.90 -8.49 15.01
CA ARG A 279 5.80 -8.97 14.17
C ARG A 279 5.86 -8.36 12.78
N GLU A 280 6.05 -7.05 12.70
CA GLU A 280 6.16 -6.30 11.44
C GLU A 280 7.36 -6.78 10.64
N THR A 281 8.51 -6.97 11.29
CA THR A 281 9.72 -7.52 10.65
C THR A 281 9.48 -8.92 10.07
N THR A 282 8.75 -9.78 10.78
CA THR A 282 8.41 -11.13 10.29
C THR A 282 7.58 -11.07 9.00
N VAL A 283 6.65 -10.13 8.89
CA VAL A 283 5.87 -9.95 7.66
C VAL A 283 6.76 -9.44 6.52
N TYR A 284 7.65 -8.48 6.77
CA TYR A 284 8.61 -8.04 5.76
C TYR A 284 9.49 -9.19 5.24
N VAL A 285 9.94 -10.09 6.13
CA VAL A 285 10.66 -11.32 5.72
C VAL A 285 9.84 -12.15 4.73
N GLN A 286 8.54 -12.31 5.01
CA GLN A 286 7.64 -13.09 4.15
C GLN A 286 7.40 -12.41 2.81
N LEU A 287 7.13 -11.09 2.80
CA LEU A 287 6.94 -10.29 1.59
C LEU A 287 8.19 -10.35 0.70
N ILE A 288 9.36 -10.06 1.26
CA ILE A 288 10.63 -10.07 0.53
C ILE A 288 10.91 -11.45 -0.07
N ARG A 289 10.68 -12.53 0.69
CA ARG A 289 10.84 -13.91 0.16
C ARG A 289 9.86 -14.21 -0.97
N HIS A 290 8.63 -13.73 -0.85
CA HIS A 290 7.62 -13.94 -1.89
C HIS A 290 7.99 -13.20 -3.18
N ILE A 291 8.53 -11.97 -3.06
CA ILE A 291 9.02 -11.17 -4.19
C ILE A 291 10.26 -11.84 -4.82
N THR A 292 11.25 -12.22 -4.00
CA THR A 292 12.52 -12.78 -4.53
C THR A 292 12.38 -14.17 -5.11
N ALA A 293 11.37 -14.94 -4.69
CA ALA A 293 11.05 -16.25 -5.25
C ALA A 293 10.23 -16.19 -6.56
N ALA A 294 9.72 -15.02 -6.93
CA ALA A 294 8.92 -14.85 -8.15
C ALA A 294 9.81 -14.82 -9.40
N THR A 295 9.23 -15.20 -10.54
CA THR A 295 9.85 -15.00 -11.85
C THR A 295 9.19 -13.78 -12.50
N PHE A 296 9.92 -12.68 -12.59
CA PHE A 296 9.49 -11.44 -13.22
C PHE A 296 10.14 -11.26 -14.60
N VAL A 297 9.42 -10.60 -15.50
CA VAL A 297 9.82 -10.38 -16.89
C VAL A 297 10.01 -8.89 -17.20
N SER A 298 9.17 -8.01 -16.65
CA SER A 298 9.28 -6.58 -16.92
C SER A 298 10.55 -5.99 -16.30
N PRO A 299 11.22 -5.04 -16.98
CA PRO A 299 12.47 -4.45 -16.51
C PRO A 299 12.33 -3.86 -15.10
N ARG A 300 11.23 -3.16 -14.83
CA ARG A 300 10.99 -2.50 -13.56
C ARG A 300 10.84 -3.49 -12.40
N THR A 301 10.06 -4.55 -12.55
CA THR A 301 9.92 -5.58 -11.51
C THR A 301 11.22 -6.31 -11.26
N GLN A 302 12.01 -6.58 -12.31
CA GLN A 302 13.35 -7.18 -12.18
C GLN A 302 14.34 -6.26 -11.45
N GLN A 303 14.34 -4.96 -11.74
CA GLN A 303 15.17 -3.99 -11.03
C GLN A 303 14.87 -3.96 -9.53
N ILE A 304 13.57 -3.92 -9.15
CA ILE A 304 13.14 -3.95 -7.76
C ILE A 304 13.53 -5.29 -7.10
N GLN A 305 13.34 -6.41 -7.80
CA GLN A 305 13.75 -7.73 -7.30
C GLN A 305 15.27 -7.83 -7.07
N ALA A 306 16.07 -7.25 -7.96
CA ALA A 306 17.53 -7.21 -7.83
C ALA A 306 17.98 -6.42 -6.59
N LEU A 307 17.32 -5.29 -6.28
CA LEU A 307 17.56 -4.53 -5.06
C LEU A 307 17.32 -5.38 -3.79
N LEU A 308 16.36 -6.31 -3.84
CA LEU A 308 15.98 -7.16 -2.72
C LEU A 308 16.82 -8.46 -2.62
N HIS A 309 17.79 -8.71 -3.50
CA HIS A 309 18.52 -9.99 -3.58
C HIS A 309 19.10 -10.44 -2.23
N ASP A 310 19.78 -9.57 -1.51
CA ASP A 310 20.42 -9.89 -0.21
C ASP A 310 19.45 -9.76 0.99
N ALA A 311 18.32 -9.12 0.79
CA ALA A 311 17.38 -8.78 1.87
C ALA A 311 16.81 -10.02 2.62
N PRO A 312 16.47 -11.17 1.96
CA PRO A 312 15.93 -12.33 2.66
C PRO A 312 16.87 -12.87 3.73
N ILE A 313 18.18 -12.89 3.46
CA ILE A 313 19.21 -13.39 4.39
C ILE A 313 19.36 -12.38 5.53
N ALA A 314 19.46 -11.09 5.21
CA ALA A 314 19.66 -10.03 6.17
C ALA A 314 18.48 -9.91 7.16
N PHE A 315 17.24 -9.92 6.68
CA PHE A 315 16.06 -9.87 7.54
C PHE A 315 15.85 -11.15 8.36
N LYS A 316 16.22 -12.33 7.83
CA LYS A 316 16.21 -13.58 8.60
C LYS A 316 17.23 -13.55 9.73
N GLU A 317 18.44 -13.00 9.48
CA GLU A 317 19.43 -12.78 10.53
C GLU A 317 18.89 -11.82 11.61
N LEU A 318 18.24 -10.72 11.22
CA LEU A 318 17.62 -9.76 12.12
C LEU A 318 16.53 -10.43 12.98
N GLU A 319 15.59 -11.15 12.35
CA GLU A 319 14.56 -11.91 13.05
C GLU A 319 15.15 -12.89 14.08
N SER A 320 16.20 -13.62 13.71
CA SER A 320 16.90 -14.54 14.61
C SER A 320 17.53 -13.83 15.82
N MET A 321 18.08 -12.62 15.61
CA MET A 321 18.67 -11.82 16.69
C MET A 321 17.58 -11.26 17.62
N LEU A 322 16.47 -10.78 17.08
CA LEU A 322 15.33 -10.28 17.84
C LEU A 322 14.72 -11.38 18.71
N ASN A 323 14.52 -12.56 18.15
CA ASN A 323 14.06 -13.74 18.87
C ASN A 323 15.03 -14.19 19.98
N ALA A 324 16.35 -14.01 19.78
CA ALA A 324 17.35 -14.29 20.81
C ALA A 324 17.32 -13.26 21.93
N ILE A 325 17.09 -11.99 21.62
CA ILE A 325 16.92 -10.91 22.61
C ILE A 325 15.67 -11.14 23.46
N ASP A 326 14.54 -11.49 22.82
CA ASP A 326 13.26 -11.76 23.50
C ASP A 326 13.36 -12.94 24.48
N ARG A 327 14.05 -14.03 24.07
CA ARG A 327 14.28 -15.21 24.94
C ARG A 327 15.09 -14.92 26.21
N ARG A 328 15.79 -13.78 26.31
CA ARG A 328 16.49 -13.36 27.55
C ARG A 328 15.54 -13.06 28.71
N GLY A 329 14.24 -12.93 28.47
CA GLY A 329 13.21 -12.88 29.52
C GLY A 329 13.19 -14.11 30.42
N ASN A 330 13.67 -15.27 29.93
CA ASN A 330 13.93 -16.45 30.76
C ASN A 330 15.29 -16.30 31.47
N VAL A 331 15.25 -15.85 32.73
CA VAL A 331 16.45 -15.54 33.53
C VAL A 331 17.37 -16.76 33.73
N LEU A 332 16.80 -17.96 33.95
CA LEU A 332 17.61 -19.19 34.12
C LEU A 332 18.28 -19.57 32.80
N GLY A 333 17.55 -19.52 31.68
CA GLY A 333 18.11 -19.78 30.36
C GLY A 333 19.21 -18.80 30.00
N MET A 334 19.03 -17.51 30.31
CA MET A 334 20.04 -16.47 30.09
C MET A 334 21.28 -16.74 30.95
N PHE A 335 21.11 -17.10 32.25
CA PHE A 335 22.25 -17.38 33.15
C PHE A 335 23.10 -18.55 32.60
N PHE A 336 22.48 -19.70 32.33
CA PHE A 336 23.22 -20.88 31.86
C PHE A 336 23.85 -20.64 30.48
N SER A 337 23.13 -20.00 29.55
CA SER A 337 23.66 -19.75 28.20
C SER A 337 24.87 -18.80 28.22
N ASN A 338 24.91 -17.84 29.15
CA ASN A 338 26.05 -16.95 29.30
C ASN A 338 27.20 -17.58 30.09
N ALA A 339 26.90 -18.34 31.14
CA ALA A 339 27.91 -19.03 31.95
C ALA A 339 28.65 -20.09 31.13
N LEU A 340 27.98 -20.80 30.25
CA LEU A 340 28.55 -21.90 29.43
C LEU A 340 29.08 -21.43 28.08
N PHE A 341 28.39 -20.48 27.42
CA PHE A 341 28.60 -20.18 25.99
C PHE A 341 28.79 -18.69 25.71
N MET A 342 28.80 -17.80 26.70
CA MET A 342 28.91 -16.34 26.51
C MET A 342 27.95 -15.79 25.45
N SER A 343 26.72 -16.30 25.43
CA SER A 343 25.76 -16.11 24.35
C SER A 343 25.40 -14.64 24.06
N ASP A 344 25.30 -13.80 25.12
CA ASP A 344 24.99 -12.38 24.98
C ASP A 344 26.11 -11.62 24.28
N LEU A 345 27.38 -11.98 24.56
CA LEU A 345 28.54 -11.37 23.91
C LEU A 345 28.51 -11.65 22.39
N PHE A 346 28.28 -12.89 22.01
CA PHE A 346 28.16 -13.25 20.59
C PHE A 346 26.95 -12.57 19.92
N LEU A 347 25.82 -12.45 20.66
CA LEU A 347 24.63 -11.77 20.16
C LEU A 347 24.91 -10.29 19.84
N VAL A 348 25.61 -9.57 20.75
CA VAL A 348 26.01 -8.16 20.52
C VAL A 348 26.97 -8.04 19.33
N CYS A 349 27.94 -8.98 19.22
CA CYS A 349 28.83 -9.01 18.05
C CYS A 349 28.08 -9.23 16.74
N ARG A 350 27.05 -10.09 16.74
CA ARG A 350 26.17 -10.32 15.56
C ARG A 350 25.37 -9.06 15.23
N VAL A 351 24.74 -8.41 16.21
CA VAL A 351 23.99 -7.16 16.01
C VAL A 351 24.89 -6.09 15.38
N ARG A 352 26.08 -5.90 15.93
CA ARG A 352 27.06 -4.94 15.37
C ARG A 352 27.46 -5.29 13.94
N SER A 353 27.79 -6.56 13.67
CA SER A 353 28.20 -7.01 12.33
C SER A 353 27.07 -6.83 11.31
N TRP A 354 25.83 -7.10 11.71
CA TRP A 354 24.66 -6.90 10.88
C TRP A 354 24.49 -5.43 10.49
N LEU A 355 24.55 -4.53 11.49
CA LEU A 355 24.46 -3.08 11.28
C LEU A 355 25.57 -2.57 10.35
N GLN A 356 26.81 -3.05 10.52
CA GLN A 356 27.92 -2.63 9.66
C GLN A 356 27.76 -3.09 8.20
N ARG A 357 27.18 -4.29 7.98
CA ARG A 357 26.96 -4.83 6.63
C ARG A 357 25.77 -4.21 5.91
N HIS A 358 24.72 -3.83 6.63
CA HIS A 358 23.43 -3.46 6.06
C HIS A 358 23.01 -2.02 6.33
N ARG A 359 23.94 -1.19 6.85
CA ARG A 359 23.68 0.24 7.12
C ARG A 359 23.16 0.94 5.87
N GLY A 360 22.05 1.68 6.00
CA GLY A 360 21.40 2.40 4.91
C GLY A 360 20.64 1.52 3.89
N ARG A 361 20.96 0.22 3.79
CA ARG A 361 20.30 -0.68 2.83
C ARG A 361 18.93 -1.16 3.30
N ALA A 362 18.74 -1.30 4.62
CA ALA A 362 17.50 -1.81 5.17
C ALA A 362 16.29 -0.90 4.86
N ILE A 363 16.46 0.42 4.86
CA ILE A 363 15.44 1.38 4.48
C ILE A 363 15.13 1.25 2.98
N ALA A 364 16.15 1.16 2.13
CA ALA A 364 15.97 0.96 0.70
C ALA A 364 15.21 -0.34 0.37
N TRP A 365 15.37 -1.40 1.17
CA TRP A 365 14.57 -2.63 1.03
C TRP A 365 13.10 -2.43 1.39
N ILE A 366 12.79 -1.62 2.42
CA ILE A 366 11.41 -1.26 2.77
C ILE A 366 10.77 -0.47 1.63
N GLU A 367 11.50 0.47 1.04
CA GLU A 367 11.04 1.26 -0.11
C GLU A 367 10.82 0.38 -1.35
N ALA A 368 11.71 -0.58 -1.61
CA ALA A 368 11.55 -1.53 -2.72
C ALA A 368 10.31 -2.43 -2.54
N VAL A 369 10.00 -2.86 -1.30
CA VAL A 369 8.75 -3.57 -1.00
C VAL A 369 7.55 -2.66 -1.24
N ALA A 370 7.59 -1.40 -0.79
CA ALA A 370 6.52 -0.43 -1.00
C ALA A 370 6.24 -0.18 -2.49
N GLU A 371 7.28 -0.19 -3.32
CA GLU A 371 7.18 -0.07 -4.77
C GLU A 371 6.41 -1.25 -5.39
N ILE A 372 6.76 -2.48 -5.00
CA ILE A 372 6.03 -3.68 -5.45
C ILE A 372 4.58 -3.66 -4.95
N GLU A 373 4.30 -3.20 -3.73
CA GLU A 373 2.93 -3.09 -3.21
C GLU A 373 2.06 -2.13 -4.03
N ALA A 374 2.62 -0.99 -4.41
CA ALA A 374 1.93 -0.06 -5.30
C ALA A 374 1.64 -0.70 -6.67
N LEU A 375 2.63 -1.40 -7.26
CA LEU A 375 2.45 -2.13 -8.53
C LEU A 375 1.44 -3.26 -8.40
N VAL A 376 1.41 -4.00 -7.29
CA VAL A 376 0.41 -5.04 -6.98
C VAL A 376 -1.00 -4.44 -6.95
N SER A 377 -1.16 -3.28 -6.32
CA SER A 377 -2.43 -2.56 -6.25
C SER A 377 -2.90 -2.13 -7.63
N MET A 378 -2.02 -1.53 -8.42
CA MET A 378 -2.27 -1.13 -9.80
C MET A 378 -2.57 -2.33 -10.72
N GLY A 379 -1.83 -3.43 -10.55
CA GLY A 379 -2.07 -4.69 -11.28
C GLY A 379 -3.40 -5.36 -10.91
N ALA A 380 -3.85 -5.24 -9.65
CA ALA A 380 -5.17 -5.71 -9.25
C ALA A 380 -6.28 -4.88 -9.90
N PHE A 381 -6.14 -3.57 -9.94
CA PHE A 381 -7.07 -2.67 -10.62
C PHE A 381 -7.14 -2.97 -12.13
N ARG A 382 -5.99 -3.14 -12.78
CA ARG A 382 -5.93 -3.53 -14.20
C ARG A 382 -6.63 -4.86 -14.47
N TYR A 383 -6.46 -5.85 -13.61
CA TYR A 383 -7.12 -7.15 -13.70
C TYR A 383 -8.64 -7.04 -13.59
N GLN A 384 -9.14 -6.14 -12.73
CA GLN A 384 -10.57 -5.93 -12.52
C GLN A 384 -11.26 -5.20 -13.67
N HIS A 385 -10.51 -4.51 -14.53
CA HIS A 385 -11.02 -3.68 -15.62
C HIS A 385 -10.48 -4.13 -17.00
N PRO A 386 -10.86 -5.32 -17.49
CA PRO A 386 -10.38 -5.83 -18.77
C PRO A 386 -10.86 -4.99 -19.96
N GLU A 387 -11.96 -4.24 -19.80
CA GLU A 387 -12.53 -3.33 -20.80
C GLU A 387 -11.70 -2.06 -21.00
N ALA A 388 -10.97 -1.64 -20.00
CA ALA A 388 -10.16 -0.42 -20.05
C ALA A 388 -8.92 -0.59 -20.95
N ARG A 389 -8.44 0.50 -21.54
CA ARG A 389 -7.38 0.51 -22.55
C ARG A 389 -6.11 1.18 -22.03
N ALA A 390 -4.99 0.91 -22.68
CA ALA A 390 -3.77 1.67 -22.45
C ALA A 390 -3.86 3.05 -23.12
N ALA A 391 -3.37 4.10 -22.44
CA ALA A 391 -3.19 5.40 -23.05
C ALA A 391 -1.88 5.45 -23.85
N VAL A 392 -1.83 6.29 -24.88
CA VAL A 392 -0.60 6.69 -25.56
C VAL A 392 -0.10 7.97 -24.88
N VAL A 393 1.05 7.90 -24.20
CA VAL A 393 1.64 9.06 -23.55
C VAL A 393 2.86 9.53 -24.36
N THR A 394 2.98 10.84 -24.54
CA THR A 394 4.07 11.46 -25.30
C THR A 394 4.72 12.58 -24.49
N SER A 395 6.03 12.72 -24.59
CA SER A 395 6.80 13.81 -23.96
C SER A 395 6.79 15.09 -24.83
N ALA A 396 5.61 15.48 -25.35
CA ALA A 396 5.48 16.71 -26.13
C ALA A 396 5.54 17.93 -25.20
N ASP A 397 6.25 18.99 -25.66
CA ASP A 397 6.36 20.27 -24.95
C ASP A 397 5.12 21.16 -25.22
N SER A 398 3.93 20.59 -24.95
CA SER A 398 2.62 21.24 -25.12
C SER A 398 1.54 20.42 -24.45
N VAL A 399 0.41 21.04 -24.08
CA VAL A 399 -0.78 20.32 -23.62
C VAL A 399 -1.49 19.65 -24.79
N CYS A 400 -1.48 18.33 -24.83
CA CYS A 400 -2.25 17.55 -25.76
C CYS A 400 -3.12 16.54 -24.99
N TYR A 401 -4.42 16.53 -25.26
CA TYR A 401 -5.35 15.56 -24.71
C TYR A 401 -6.38 15.19 -25.78
N GLN A 402 -6.30 14.00 -26.33
CA GLN A 402 -7.20 13.52 -27.36
C GLN A 402 -7.87 12.24 -26.88
N ALA A 403 -9.15 12.31 -26.55
CA ALA A 403 -9.94 11.19 -26.07
C ALA A 403 -11.08 10.86 -27.01
N ARG A 404 -11.25 9.58 -27.30
CA ARG A 404 -12.43 9.02 -27.98
C ARG A 404 -13.13 8.05 -27.06
N GLY A 405 -14.44 8.19 -26.94
CA GLY A 405 -15.26 7.30 -26.15
C GLY A 405 -14.91 7.27 -24.66
N PHE A 406 -14.40 8.36 -24.07
CA PHE A 406 -14.02 8.37 -22.65
C PHE A 406 -15.22 8.57 -21.72
N TYR A 407 -15.11 8.03 -20.52
CA TYR A 407 -16.13 8.12 -19.49
C TYR A 407 -15.50 8.05 -18.08
N HIS A 408 -16.32 8.34 -17.06
CA HIS A 408 -15.84 8.35 -15.68
C HIS A 408 -15.61 6.92 -15.16
N PRO A 409 -14.43 6.58 -14.59
CA PRO A 409 -14.08 5.23 -14.14
C PRO A 409 -15.03 4.61 -13.11
N PHE A 410 -15.76 5.44 -12.33
CA PHE A 410 -16.67 4.94 -11.30
C PHE A 410 -18.08 4.60 -11.83
N LEU A 411 -18.33 4.88 -13.09
CA LEU A 411 -19.57 4.48 -13.77
C LEU A 411 -19.45 3.08 -14.34
N SER A 412 -20.52 2.31 -14.23
CA SER A 412 -20.58 1.03 -14.93
C SER A 412 -20.47 1.25 -16.45
N PRO A 413 -19.61 0.50 -17.17
CA PRO A 413 -19.47 0.62 -18.62
C PRO A 413 -20.79 0.48 -19.39
N LEU A 414 -21.76 -0.27 -18.84
CA LEU A 414 -23.10 -0.46 -19.44
C LEU A 414 -24.00 0.76 -19.30
N LYS A 415 -23.74 1.64 -18.34
CA LYS A 415 -24.54 2.85 -18.08
C LYS A 415 -23.81 4.13 -18.47
N ALA A 416 -22.50 4.06 -18.69
CA ALA A 416 -21.66 5.21 -18.99
C ALA A 416 -21.93 5.71 -20.41
N VAL A 417 -22.20 7.01 -20.55
CA VAL A 417 -22.24 7.68 -21.85
C VAL A 417 -20.82 8.08 -22.23
N LYS A 418 -20.34 7.52 -23.34
CA LYS A 418 -19.01 7.79 -23.86
C LYS A 418 -18.97 9.11 -24.61
N ASN A 419 -17.95 9.94 -24.35
CA ASN A 419 -17.75 11.23 -24.97
C ASN A 419 -16.42 11.30 -25.72
N ASP A 420 -16.37 12.11 -26.77
CA ASP A 420 -15.14 12.46 -27.48
C ASP A 420 -14.77 13.88 -27.13
N PHE A 421 -13.48 14.13 -26.85
CA PHE A 421 -13.01 15.46 -26.53
C PHE A 421 -11.53 15.64 -26.86
N THR A 422 -11.20 16.80 -27.42
CA THR A 422 -9.82 17.15 -27.77
C THR A 422 -9.46 18.49 -27.15
N ILE A 423 -8.30 18.54 -26.49
CA ILE A 423 -7.72 19.74 -25.89
C ILE A 423 -6.39 20.01 -26.58
N ALA A 424 -6.23 21.22 -27.08
CA ALA A 424 -5.00 21.73 -27.66
C ALA A 424 -4.37 22.80 -26.75
N ASP A 425 -3.06 22.95 -26.84
CA ASP A 425 -2.29 23.86 -26.01
C ASP A 425 -2.72 25.32 -26.17
N GLY A 426 -2.85 26.03 -25.05
CA GLY A 426 -3.23 27.44 -25.02
C GLY A 426 -4.71 27.73 -25.34
N HIS A 427 -5.55 26.71 -25.49
CA HIS A 427 -6.99 26.86 -25.77
C HIS A 427 -7.84 26.71 -24.50
N PHE A 428 -8.98 27.38 -24.48
CA PHE A 428 -9.97 27.36 -23.40
C PHE A 428 -11.31 26.84 -23.89
N TYR A 429 -11.84 25.86 -23.17
CA TYR A 429 -13.09 25.18 -23.51
C TYR A 429 -14.15 25.52 -22.49
N VAL A 430 -15.12 26.37 -22.86
CA VAL A 430 -16.23 26.80 -22.02
C VAL A 430 -17.39 25.83 -22.20
N ILE A 431 -17.74 25.11 -21.14
CA ILE A 431 -18.78 24.08 -21.15
C ILE A 431 -20.01 24.60 -20.42
N THR A 432 -21.06 24.90 -21.20
CA THR A 432 -22.35 25.35 -20.67
C THR A 432 -23.32 24.17 -20.49
N GLY A 433 -24.36 24.36 -19.68
CA GLY A 433 -25.43 23.37 -19.49
C GLY A 433 -26.05 23.49 -18.11
N ALA A 434 -27.24 22.93 -17.99
CA ALA A 434 -28.02 22.96 -16.76
C ALA A 434 -27.38 22.12 -15.63
N ASN A 435 -27.90 22.27 -14.41
CA ASN A 435 -27.55 21.37 -13.30
C ASN A 435 -27.97 19.93 -13.64
N MET A 436 -27.21 18.96 -13.17
CA MET A 436 -27.41 17.52 -13.43
C MET A 436 -27.16 17.08 -14.89
N ALA A 437 -26.78 17.96 -15.81
CA ALA A 437 -26.49 17.61 -17.21
C ALA A 437 -25.21 16.77 -17.40
N GLY A 438 -24.38 16.62 -16.35
CA GLY A 438 -23.18 15.78 -16.39
C GLY A 438 -21.85 16.53 -16.47
N LYS A 439 -21.83 17.88 -16.42
CA LYS A 439 -20.62 18.73 -16.54
C LYS A 439 -19.52 18.33 -15.55
N SER A 440 -19.81 18.31 -14.25
CA SER A 440 -18.82 18.00 -13.20
C SER A 440 -18.30 16.55 -13.31
N THR A 441 -19.17 15.61 -13.71
CA THR A 441 -18.75 14.21 -13.95
C THR A 441 -17.80 14.12 -15.14
N PHE A 442 -18.05 14.88 -16.19
CA PHE A 442 -17.18 14.98 -17.36
C PHE A 442 -15.81 15.57 -17.01
N LEU A 443 -15.78 16.68 -16.27
CA LEU A 443 -14.53 17.29 -15.80
C LEU A 443 -13.70 16.34 -14.95
N ARG A 444 -14.33 15.63 -14.03
CA ARG A 444 -13.65 14.59 -13.23
C ARG A 444 -13.15 13.45 -14.09
N ALA A 445 -13.93 13.02 -15.08
CA ALA A 445 -13.51 11.97 -16.01
C ALA A 445 -12.23 12.36 -16.77
N LEU A 446 -12.09 13.62 -17.20
CA LEU A 446 -10.87 14.14 -17.83
C LEU A 446 -9.67 14.01 -16.86
N GLY A 447 -9.80 14.55 -15.64
CA GLY A 447 -8.72 14.57 -14.67
C GLY A 447 -8.30 13.17 -14.20
N ILE A 448 -9.27 12.29 -13.89
CA ILE A 448 -8.97 10.93 -13.42
C ILE A 448 -8.32 10.09 -14.51
N ASN A 449 -8.82 10.12 -15.76
CA ASN A 449 -8.19 9.38 -16.85
C ASN A 449 -6.78 9.90 -17.14
N TYR A 450 -6.53 11.20 -16.97
CA TYR A 450 -5.17 11.75 -17.04
C TYR A 450 -4.25 11.18 -15.96
N ILE A 451 -4.69 11.16 -14.69
CA ILE A 451 -3.91 10.60 -13.57
C ILE A 451 -3.62 9.11 -13.80
N LEU A 452 -4.62 8.35 -14.28
CA LEU A 452 -4.43 6.94 -14.62
C LEU A 452 -3.37 6.77 -15.72
N ALA A 453 -3.45 7.55 -16.81
CA ALA A 453 -2.48 7.53 -17.90
C ALA A 453 -1.06 7.85 -17.42
N MET A 454 -0.89 8.89 -16.59
CA MET A 454 0.40 9.32 -16.05
C MET A 454 1.07 8.30 -15.13
N ASN A 455 0.31 7.33 -14.65
CA ASN A 455 0.82 6.23 -13.82
C ASN A 455 0.91 4.88 -14.57
N GLY A 456 0.79 4.88 -15.89
CA GLY A 456 0.83 3.66 -16.70
C GLY A 456 -0.38 2.75 -16.49
N LEU A 457 -1.42 3.22 -15.80
CA LEU A 457 -2.67 2.49 -15.58
C LEU A 457 -3.56 2.52 -16.82
N CYS A 458 -4.48 1.57 -16.90
CA CYS A 458 -5.50 1.55 -17.92
C CYS A 458 -6.49 2.71 -17.73
N VAL A 459 -6.95 3.28 -18.86
CA VAL A 459 -7.88 4.41 -18.94
C VAL A 459 -9.24 3.96 -19.44
N PHE A 460 -10.26 4.68 -19.04
CA PHE A 460 -11.64 4.41 -19.37
C PHE A 460 -12.05 5.23 -20.62
N ALA A 461 -11.48 4.82 -21.74
CA ALA A 461 -11.69 5.40 -23.06
C ALA A 461 -11.48 4.32 -24.12
N ASP A 462 -12.08 4.51 -25.30
CA ASP A 462 -11.79 3.66 -26.47
C ASP A 462 -10.37 3.96 -27.00
N GLN A 463 -9.97 5.24 -26.97
CA GLN A 463 -8.64 5.73 -27.28
C GLN A 463 -8.34 6.97 -26.44
N LEU A 464 -7.11 7.06 -25.89
CA LEU A 464 -6.61 8.25 -25.21
C LEU A 464 -5.15 8.48 -25.58
N SER A 465 -4.87 9.66 -26.13
CA SER A 465 -3.51 10.14 -26.36
C SER A 465 -3.30 11.43 -25.60
N VAL A 466 -2.25 11.49 -24.77
CA VAL A 466 -1.97 12.63 -23.88
C VAL A 466 -0.48 12.93 -23.83
N SER A 467 -0.15 14.20 -23.64
CA SER A 467 1.21 14.63 -23.27
C SER A 467 1.37 14.74 -21.76
N VAL A 468 2.61 14.89 -21.30
CA VAL A 468 2.92 15.14 -19.89
C VAL A 468 2.79 16.64 -19.61
N PHE A 469 1.87 17.02 -18.70
CA PHE A 469 1.65 18.41 -18.28
C PHE A 469 1.25 18.49 -16.80
N SER A 470 1.25 19.69 -16.23
CA SER A 470 0.74 19.94 -14.88
C SER A 470 -0.77 20.06 -14.88
N LEU A 471 -1.42 19.56 -13.82
CA LEU A 471 -2.87 19.60 -13.66
C LEU A 471 -3.24 20.42 -12.43
N PHE A 472 -4.20 21.32 -12.59
CA PHE A 472 -4.83 22.02 -11.48
C PHE A 472 -6.35 21.97 -11.63
N SER A 473 -7.07 21.71 -10.54
CA SER A 473 -8.52 21.75 -10.55
C SER A 473 -9.08 22.66 -9.46
N SER A 474 -10.24 23.26 -9.70
CA SER A 474 -11.04 23.95 -8.71
C SER A 474 -12.52 23.68 -9.01
N MET A 475 -13.07 22.69 -8.32
CA MET A 475 -14.47 22.25 -8.49
C MET A 475 -15.24 22.26 -7.17
N ARG A 476 -14.53 22.12 -6.05
CA ARG A 476 -15.08 22.14 -4.71
C ARG A 476 -14.32 23.16 -3.87
N THR A 477 -14.99 24.19 -3.45
CA THR A 477 -14.51 25.11 -2.43
C THR A 477 -15.40 24.95 -1.20
N GLY A 478 -14.82 24.87 -0.03
CA GLY A 478 -15.51 24.86 1.25
C GLY A 478 -15.12 26.09 2.06
N ASP A 479 -16.02 26.61 2.86
CA ASP A 479 -15.70 27.54 3.92
C ASP A 479 -14.86 26.84 5.01
N ASP A 480 -13.93 27.57 5.60
CA ASP A 480 -13.18 27.12 6.77
C ASP A 480 -13.51 28.06 7.94
N LEU A 481 -14.61 27.75 8.59
CA LEU A 481 -15.11 28.53 9.73
C LEU A 481 -14.10 28.58 10.88
N THR A 482 -13.25 27.56 10.99
CA THR A 482 -12.22 27.48 12.05
C THR A 482 -11.12 28.52 11.84
N LYS A 483 -10.87 28.91 10.60
CA LYS A 483 -9.89 29.95 10.20
C LYS A 483 -10.56 31.30 9.90
N GLY A 484 -11.88 31.40 10.05
CA GLY A 484 -12.62 32.63 9.73
C GLY A 484 -12.62 32.98 8.23
N ILE A 485 -12.40 31.96 7.36
CA ILE A 485 -12.33 32.16 5.91
C ILE A 485 -13.73 31.98 5.34
N SER A 486 -14.30 33.04 4.77
CA SER A 486 -15.55 32.97 4.03
C SER A 486 -15.38 32.18 2.74
N TYR A 487 -16.46 31.57 2.24
CA TYR A 487 -16.49 30.82 1.00
C TYR A 487 -15.83 31.57 -0.18
N PHE A 488 -16.19 32.85 -0.36
CA PHE A 488 -15.64 33.71 -1.41
C PHE A 488 -14.12 33.92 -1.27
N ASN A 489 -13.63 34.14 -0.04
CA ASN A 489 -12.20 34.31 0.20
C ASN A 489 -11.44 33.01 -0.05
N ALA A 490 -12.02 31.84 0.28
CA ALA A 490 -11.44 30.53 -0.01
C ALA A 490 -11.28 30.33 -1.53
N GLU A 491 -12.28 30.75 -2.33
CA GLU A 491 -12.18 30.71 -3.80
C GLU A 491 -11.06 31.60 -4.33
N LEU A 492 -10.96 32.85 -3.84
CA LEU A 492 -9.88 33.75 -4.25
C LEU A 492 -8.49 33.21 -3.92
N LEU A 493 -8.32 32.60 -2.75
CA LEU A 493 -7.09 31.95 -2.36
C LEU A 493 -6.76 30.75 -3.29
N ARG A 494 -7.77 30.01 -3.69
CA ARG A 494 -7.63 28.88 -4.63
C ARG A 494 -7.20 29.36 -6.02
N LEU A 495 -7.82 30.42 -6.55
CA LEU A 495 -7.42 31.03 -7.82
C LEU A 495 -6.00 31.62 -7.75
N ARG A 496 -5.62 32.26 -6.63
CA ARG A 496 -4.25 32.72 -6.39
C ARG A 496 -3.26 31.57 -6.38
N GLN A 497 -3.58 30.44 -5.76
CA GLN A 497 -2.76 29.23 -5.79
C GLN A 497 -2.56 28.75 -7.23
N LEU A 498 -3.64 28.67 -8.03
CA LEU A 498 -3.60 28.30 -9.44
C LEU A 498 -2.60 29.18 -10.22
N LEU A 499 -2.72 30.51 -10.11
CA LEU A 499 -1.82 31.43 -10.79
C LEU A 499 -0.35 31.23 -10.37
N SER A 500 -0.11 31.00 -9.08
CA SER A 500 1.23 30.75 -8.54
C SER A 500 1.83 29.43 -9.05
N GLU A 501 1.03 28.38 -9.17
CA GLU A 501 1.49 27.08 -9.66
C GLU A 501 1.71 27.10 -11.19
N ALA A 502 0.81 27.73 -11.93
CA ALA A 502 0.93 27.89 -13.38
C ALA A 502 2.12 28.75 -13.79
N ALA A 503 2.50 29.73 -12.97
CA ALA A 503 3.71 30.53 -13.22
C ALA A 503 5.03 29.74 -13.07
N LYS A 504 5.00 28.65 -12.30
CA LYS A 504 6.18 27.78 -12.08
C LYS A 504 6.29 26.67 -13.12
N ASN A 505 5.16 26.24 -13.67
CA ASN A 505 5.08 25.10 -14.58
C ASN A 505 4.77 25.60 -15.99
N ARG A 506 5.60 25.19 -16.95
CA ARG A 506 5.24 25.31 -18.37
C ARG A 506 4.10 24.31 -18.63
N HIS A 507 3.14 24.62 -19.47
CA HIS A 507 2.06 23.69 -19.87
C HIS A 507 1.22 23.15 -18.70
N THR A 508 0.28 23.94 -18.26
CA THR A 508 -0.67 23.58 -17.21
C THR A 508 -2.08 23.46 -17.79
N LEU A 509 -2.74 22.34 -17.56
CA LEU A 509 -4.18 22.18 -17.79
C LEU A 509 -4.93 22.56 -16.51
N ILE A 510 -5.84 23.53 -16.62
CA ILE A 510 -6.75 23.89 -15.52
C ILE A 510 -8.15 23.32 -15.79
N ILE A 511 -8.77 22.77 -14.75
CA ILE A 511 -10.15 22.26 -14.78
C ILE A 511 -10.95 23.02 -13.71
N LEU A 512 -11.90 23.83 -14.16
CA LEU A 512 -12.69 24.70 -13.29
C LEU A 512 -14.20 24.35 -13.41
N ASP A 513 -14.88 24.23 -12.28
CA ASP A 513 -16.34 24.04 -12.25
C ASP A 513 -16.95 25.22 -11.50
N GLU A 514 -17.43 26.19 -12.26
CA GLU A 514 -17.90 27.51 -11.83
C GLU A 514 -16.86 28.36 -11.10
N ILE A 515 -16.60 29.54 -11.61
CA ILE A 515 -15.67 30.51 -11.01
C ILE A 515 -16.50 31.51 -10.19
N LEU A 516 -16.01 31.83 -8.97
CA LEU A 516 -16.58 32.88 -8.08
C LEU A 516 -18.04 32.63 -7.69
N ARG A 517 -18.35 31.45 -7.15
CA ARG A 517 -19.71 31.09 -6.69
C ARG A 517 -20.20 31.95 -5.50
N GLY A 518 -19.27 32.45 -4.70
CA GLY A 518 -19.54 33.12 -3.41
C GLY A 518 -19.92 34.59 -3.49
N THR A 519 -20.26 35.14 -4.67
CA THR A 519 -20.63 36.55 -4.85
C THR A 519 -21.90 36.72 -5.66
N ASN A 520 -22.38 37.99 -5.83
CA ASN A 520 -23.56 38.29 -6.65
C ASN A 520 -23.29 38.03 -8.14
N SER A 521 -24.35 37.85 -8.94
CA SER A 521 -24.25 37.41 -10.33
C SER A 521 -23.45 38.35 -11.23
N LEU A 522 -23.52 39.66 -11.01
CA LEU A 522 -22.79 40.62 -11.85
C LEU A 522 -21.29 40.63 -11.52
N ASP A 523 -20.93 40.59 -10.24
CA ASP A 523 -19.54 40.54 -9.81
C ASP A 523 -18.92 39.17 -10.20
N LYS A 524 -19.70 38.10 -10.09
CA LYS A 524 -19.30 36.76 -10.57
C LYS A 524 -18.93 36.79 -12.05
N LEU A 525 -19.79 37.35 -12.89
CA LEU A 525 -19.54 37.45 -14.34
C LEU A 525 -18.30 38.30 -14.63
N ASN A 526 -18.23 39.50 -14.09
CA ASN A 526 -17.14 40.43 -14.34
C ASN A 526 -15.79 39.87 -13.85
N GLY A 527 -15.78 39.29 -12.65
CA GLY A 527 -14.60 38.65 -12.08
C GLY A 527 -14.15 37.43 -12.86
N SER A 528 -15.10 36.62 -13.34
CA SER A 528 -14.79 35.45 -14.17
C SER A 528 -14.22 35.84 -15.53
N LEU A 529 -14.77 36.87 -16.18
CA LEU A 529 -14.23 37.41 -17.44
C LEU A 529 -12.81 37.92 -17.24
N LEU A 530 -12.59 38.77 -16.23
CA LEU A 530 -11.27 39.32 -15.91
C LEU A 530 -10.24 38.19 -15.67
N PHE A 531 -10.63 37.19 -14.87
CA PHE A 531 -9.74 36.05 -14.58
C PHE A 531 -9.41 35.24 -15.83
N LEU A 532 -10.42 34.93 -16.67
CA LEU A 532 -10.22 34.15 -17.90
C LEU A 532 -9.39 34.92 -18.95
N GLU A 533 -9.56 36.22 -19.05
CA GLU A 533 -8.73 37.07 -19.92
C GLU A 533 -7.27 37.10 -19.48
N GLU A 534 -7.02 37.11 -18.16
CA GLU A 534 -5.67 37.11 -17.62
C GLU A 534 -4.96 35.76 -17.79
N VAL A 535 -5.63 34.65 -17.44
CA VAL A 535 -5.04 33.31 -17.64
C VAL A 535 -4.85 32.97 -19.13
N ALA A 536 -5.65 33.55 -20.01
CA ALA A 536 -5.48 33.39 -21.44
C ALA A 536 -4.22 34.07 -22.01
N ARG A 537 -3.55 34.94 -21.25
CA ARG A 537 -2.24 35.52 -21.59
C ARG A 537 -1.07 34.65 -21.14
N MET A 538 -1.33 33.69 -20.24
CA MET A 538 -0.34 32.78 -19.69
C MET A 538 -0.26 31.48 -20.54
N PRO A 539 0.81 30.66 -20.38
CA PRO A 539 0.92 29.35 -21.02
C PRO A 539 0.01 28.31 -20.30
N ILE A 540 -1.27 28.58 -20.30
CA ILE A 540 -2.32 27.79 -19.63
C ILE A 540 -3.32 27.31 -20.67
N THR A 541 -3.78 26.09 -20.51
CA THR A 541 -4.89 25.49 -21.23
C THR A 541 -6.04 25.25 -20.26
N GLY A 542 -7.30 25.50 -20.63
CA GLY A 542 -8.40 25.46 -19.67
C GLY A 542 -9.65 24.73 -20.14
N VAL A 543 -10.28 23.99 -19.20
CA VAL A 543 -11.62 23.45 -19.39
C VAL A 543 -12.49 23.98 -18.24
N ILE A 544 -13.50 24.77 -18.57
CA ILE A 544 -14.29 25.53 -17.63
C ILE A 544 -15.77 25.17 -17.78
N ALA A 545 -16.40 24.57 -16.77
CA ALA A 545 -17.84 24.42 -16.73
C ALA A 545 -18.49 25.64 -16.08
N THR A 546 -19.59 26.08 -16.62
CA THR A 546 -20.33 27.24 -16.10
C THR A 546 -21.82 27.14 -16.41
N HIS A 547 -22.64 27.79 -15.54
CA HIS A 547 -24.05 28.08 -15.85
C HIS A 547 -24.24 29.45 -16.47
N ASP A 548 -23.19 30.27 -16.49
CA ASP A 548 -23.24 31.62 -17.00
C ASP A 548 -23.00 31.63 -18.52
N ILE A 549 -24.09 31.80 -19.26
CA ILE A 549 -24.08 31.80 -20.72
C ILE A 549 -23.29 33.00 -21.27
N GLU A 550 -23.18 34.09 -20.52
CA GLU A 550 -22.44 35.27 -20.97
C GLU A 550 -20.96 34.99 -21.19
N LEU A 551 -20.37 34.02 -20.43
CA LEU A 551 -18.99 33.60 -20.64
C LEU A 551 -18.74 32.95 -22.02
N SER A 552 -19.79 32.44 -22.67
CA SER A 552 -19.70 31.90 -24.03
C SER A 552 -19.37 32.95 -25.08
N LYS A 553 -19.61 34.25 -24.79
CA LYS A 553 -19.28 35.35 -25.71
C LYS A 553 -17.77 35.50 -25.93
N LEU A 554 -16.93 34.91 -25.04
CA LEU A 554 -15.48 34.90 -25.22
C LEU A 554 -15.05 34.22 -26.53
N GLU A 555 -15.78 33.22 -27.05
CA GLU A 555 -15.51 32.63 -28.37
C GLU A 555 -15.71 33.65 -29.48
N THR A 556 -16.68 34.57 -29.34
CA THR A 556 -16.92 35.61 -30.38
C THR A 556 -15.81 36.66 -30.36
N THR A 557 -15.29 37.01 -29.17
CA THR A 557 -14.24 38.03 -29.01
C THR A 557 -12.84 37.50 -29.29
N ARG A 558 -12.59 36.23 -28.98
CA ARG A 558 -11.29 35.55 -29.14
C ARG A 558 -11.46 34.11 -29.66
N PRO A 559 -11.91 33.93 -30.91
CA PRO A 559 -12.21 32.60 -31.49
C PRO A 559 -10.96 31.75 -31.68
N ASP A 560 -9.77 32.35 -31.67
CA ASP A 560 -8.47 31.69 -31.72
C ASP A 560 -8.15 30.91 -30.44
N ARG A 561 -8.78 31.28 -29.29
CA ARG A 561 -8.48 30.71 -28.00
C ARG A 561 -9.65 30.07 -27.28
N PHE A 562 -10.87 30.56 -27.42
CA PHE A 562 -12.04 30.10 -26.69
C PHE A 562 -12.96 29.29 -27.59
N HIS A 563 -13.47 28.16 -27.06
CA HIS A 563 -14.35 27.24 -27.77
C HIS A 563 -15.51 26.83 -26.87
N ASN A 564 -16.72 26.96 -27.37
CA ASN A 564 -17.93 26.63 -26.63
C ASN A 564 -18.36 25.19 -26.87
N TYR A 565 -18.70 24.54 -25.78
CA TYR A 565 -19.35 23.25 -25.74
C TYR A 565 -20.52 23.27 -24.78
N CYS A 566 -21.45 22.32 -24.93
CA CYS A 566 -22.60 22.24 -24.05
C CYS A 566 -23.04 20.79 -23.78
N PHE A 567 -23.74 20.67 -22.66
CA PHE A 567 -24.57 19.53 -22.34
C PHE A 567 -26.04 19.95 -22.43
N GLU A 568 -26.71 19.52 -23.49
CA GLU A 568 -28.13 19.76 -23.69
C GLU A 568 -28.99 18.76 -22.93
N ILE A 569 -30.18 19.18 -22.51
CA ILE A 569 -31.19 18.34 -21.88
C ILE A 569 -32.43 18.41 -22.74
N GLU A 570 -32.97 17.27 -23.09
CA GLU A 570 -34.27 17.18 -23.80
C GLU A 570 -35.40 17.21 -22.77
N LEU A 571 -36.07 18.36 -22.68
CA LEU A 571 -37.20 18.57 -21.77
C LEU A 571 -38.49 18.08 -22.47
N GLY A 572 -39.17 17.09 -21.86
CA GLY A 572 -40.39 16.50 -22.41
C GLY A 572 -41.26 15.83 -21.36
N ALA A 573 -42.14 14.91 -21.79
CA ALA A 573 -42.95 14.10 -20.88
C ALA A 573 -42.12 13.21 -19.94
N SER A 574 -40.95 12.75 -20.42
CA SER A 574 -39.87 12.16 -19.63
C SER A 574 -38.60 12.94 -19.91
N ASP A 575 -37.98 13.54 -18.87
CA ASP A 575 -36.71 14.25 -19.04
C ASP A 575 -35.62 13.27 -19.45
N VAL A 576 -35.00 13.53 -20.60
CA VAL A 576 -33.89 12.72 -21.10
C VAL A 576 -32.61 13.49 -20.90
N TYR A 577 -31.68 12.90 -20.11
CA TYR A 577 -30.34 13.41 -19.90
C TYR A 577 -29.37 12.62 -20.77
N PRO A 578 -29.02 13.12 -21.96
CA PRO A 578 -28.18 12.37 -22.91
C PRO A 578 -26.74 12.23 -22.40
N TYR A 579 -26.30 13.09 -21.47
CA TYR A 579 -24.94 13.17 -20.94
C TYR A 579 -23.87 13.22 -22.04
N LYS A 580 -24.25 13.73 -23.23
CA LYS A 580 -23.37 13.85 -24.40
C LYS A 580 -22.92 15.30 -24.55
N ILE A 581 -21.61 15.51 -24.68
CA ILE A 581 -21.04 16.83 -24.97
C ILE A 581 -21.21 17.12 -26.48
N THR A 582 -21.62 18.34 -26.79
CA THR A 582 -21.75 18.84 -28.16
C THR A 582 -21.12 20.22 -28.29
N ARG A 583 -20.74 20.62 -29.50
CA ARG A 583 -20.21 21.98 -29.74
C ARG A 583 -21.36 22.98 -29.75
N GLY A 584 -21.12 24.13 -29.10
CA GLY A 584 -22.11 25.22 -28.99
C GLY A 584 -22.44 25.61 -27.57
N VAL A 585 -23.51 26.35 -27.39
CA VAL A 585 -23.97 26.91 -26.10
C VAL A 585 -25.30 26.29 -25.71
N ALA A 586 -25.51 25.93 -24.47
CA ALA A 586 -26.77 25.34 -24.01
C ALA A 586 -27.91 26.36 -24.06
N HIS A 587 -29.04 25.92 -24.60
CA HIS A 587 -30.25 26.76 -24.74
C HIS A 587 -31.25 26.50 -23.61
N ASN A 588 -31.26 25.33 -23.00
CA ASN A 588 -32.28 24.91 -22.04
C ASN A 588 -31.85 25.15 -20.59
N GLN A 589 -32.68 25.92 -19.86
CA GLN A 589 -32.59 26.07 -18.40
C GLN A 589 -33.65 25.18 -17.74
N ASN A 590 -33.25 24.19 -16.96
CA ASN A 590 -34.17 23.17 -16.43
C ASN A 590 -34.67 23.45 -15.00
N ALA A 591 -34.03 24.34 -14.23
CA ALA A 591 -34.37 24.53 -12.81
C ALA A 591 -35.83 24.93 -12.59
N THR A 592 -36.34 25.91 -13.35
CA THR A 592 -37.73 26.35 -13.26
C THR A 592 -38.70 25.26 -13.75
N PHE A 593 -38.33 24.53 -14.76
CA PHE A 593 -39.16 23.45 -15.31
C PHE A 593 -39.26 22.28 -14.30
N LEU A 594 -38.15 21.83 -13.73
CA LEU A 594 -38.13 20.76 -12.73
C LEU A 594 -38.88 21.17 -11.45
N LEU A 595 -38.71 22.42 -10.99
CA LEU A 595 -39.44 22.91 -9.83
C LEU A 595 -40.95 22.95 -10.07
N ARG A 596 -41.38 23.43 -11.24
CA ARG A 596 -42.80 23.44 -11.62
C ARG A 596 -43.40 22.03 -11.67
N ARG A 597 -42.65 21.07 -12.16
CA ARG A 597 -43.08 19.66 -12.20
C ARG A 597 -43.19 19.09 -10.79
N MET A 598 -42.17 19.26 -9.95
CA MET A 598 -42.20 18.81 -8.55
C MET A 598 -43.38 19.40 -7.78
N LEU A 599 -43.67 20.69 -7.97
CA LEU A 599 -44.84 21.34 -7.36
C LEU A 599 -46.18 20.80 -7.88
N LYS A 600 -46.24 20.33 -9.16
CA LYS A 600 -47.43 19.69 -9.69
C LYS A 600 -47.60 18.23 -9.25
N GLU A 601 -46.53 17.51 -8.96
CA GLU A 601 -46.58 16.16 -8.45
C GLU A 601 -46.85 16.11 -6.93
N SER A 602 -46.76 17.26 -6.25
CA SER A 602 -47.05 17.44 -4.80
C SER A 602 -48.49 17.86 -4.51
N HIS A 603 -49.29 18.10 -5.54
CA HIS A 603 -50.74 18.39 -5.52
C HIS A 603 -51.49 17.30 -6.27
#